data_5e7c601e3ef32c1f61fb00d478641b8c
#
_entry.id   5e7c601e3ef32c1f61fb00d478641b8c
#
_cell.length_a   1.000
_cell.length_b   1.000
_cell.length_c   1.000
_cell.angle_alpha   90.00
_cell.angle_beta   90.00
_cell.angle_gamma   90.00
#
_symmetry.space_group_name_H-M   'P 1'
#
loop_
_entity.id
_entity.type
_entity.pdbx_description
1 polymer ?
#
loop_
_entity_poly.entity_id
_entity_poly.type
_entity_poly.pdbx_seq_one_letter_code
_entity_poly.pdbx_strand_id
1 'polypeptide(L)'
;IAESYDRVTDSPTKRIYEAVKKIPKGKVATYGKIAALAGDAKMARAVGNALHKNPDPGQIPCYRVVNAKGELSGEFAFGGACEQAKRLRADGIEVTDGRVDLQKYGWDGE
;
A
#
# COMPACT_ATOMS: atom_id res chain seq x y z
N ILE A 1 19.20 6.40 -24.48
CA ILE A 1 17.76 6.07 -24.36
C ILE A 1 17.53 5.12 -23.20
N ALA A 2 18.37 4.08 -23.11
CA ALA A 2 18.24 3.12 -22.03
C ALA A 2 18.41 3.76 -20.66
N GLU A 3 19.34 4.69 -20.54
CA GLU A 3 19.57 5.39 -19.28
C GLU A 3 18.38 6.22 -18.88
N SER A 4 17.77 6.92 -19.83
CA SER A 4 16.58 7.72 -19.55
C SER A 4 15.43 6.83 -19.11
N TYR A 5 15.28 5.70 -19.77
CA TYR A 5 14.24 4.75 -19.41
C TYR A 5 14.46 4.22 -17.98
N ASP A 6 15.69 3.87 -17.65
CA ASP A 6 16.01 3.36 -16.33
C ASP A 6 15.72 4.38 -15.24
N ARG A 7 16.00 5.65 -15.48
CA ARG A 7 15.68 6.69 -14.52
C ARG A 7 14.19 6.81 -14.30
N VAL A 8 13.42 6.71 -15.37
CA VAL A 8 11.96 6.77 -15.28
C VAL A 8 11.44 5.58 -14.50
N THR A 9 11.98 4.38 -14.78
CA THR A 9 11.52 3.17 -14.11
C THR A 9 11.99 3.09 -12.66
N ASP A 10 13.01 3.85 -12.28
CA ASP A 10 13.54 3.87 -10.92
C ASP A 10 13.06 5.09 -10.13
N SER A 11 11.92 5.65 -10.51
CA SER A 11 11.36 6.79 -9.79
C SER A 11 10.86 6.35 -8.41
N PRO A 12 10.76 7.30 -7.45
CA PRO A 12 10.20 6.97 -6.14
C PRO A 12 8.80 6.38 -6.22
N THR A 13 7.97 6.88 -7.14
CA THR A 13 6.62 6.34 -7.32
C THR A 13 6.67 4.88 -7.74
N LYS A 14 7.56 4.54 -8.65
CA LYS A 14 7.69 3.16 -9.07
C LYS A 14 8.14 2.26 -7.91
N ARG A 15 9.07 2.73 -7.10
CA ARG A 15 9.52 1.96 -5.94
C ARG A 15 8.39 1.71 -4.96
N ILE A 16 7.51 2.70 -4.78
CA ILE A 16 6.34 2.57 -3.93
C ILE A 16 5.43 1.48 -4.47
N TYR A 17 5.12 1.50 -5.76
CA TYR A 17 4.25 0.49 -6.35
C TYR A 17 4.87 -0.90 -6.27
N GLU A 18 6.17 -1.02 -6.49
CA GLU A 18 6.85 -2.31 -6.38
C GLU A 18 6.78 -2.86 -4.95
N ALA A 19 6.93 -1.99 -3.95
CA ALA A 19 6.82 -2.42 -2.56
C ALA A 19 5.39 -2.89 -2.25
N VAL A 20 4.38 -2.16 -2.73
CA VAL A 20 2.98 -2.53 -2.50
C VAL A 20 2.66 -3.88 -3.14
N LYS A 21 3.20 -4.14 -4.33
CA LYS A 21 2.98 -5.41 -5.02
C LYS A 21 3.52 -6.60 -4.22
N LYS A 22 4.48 -6.38 -3.35
CA LYS A 22 5.07 -7.46 -2.55
C LYS A 22 4.23 -7.86 -1.35
N ILE A 23 3.26 -7.05 -0.96
CA ILE A 23 2.41 -7.38 0.18
C ILE A 23 1.61 -8.63 -0.16
N PRO A 24 1.79 -9.73 0.60
CA PRO A 24 1.08 -10.96 0.27
C PRO A 24 -0.40 -10.87 0.61
N LYS A 25 -1.20 -11.67 -0.06
CA LYS A 25 -2.62 -11.79 0.25
C LYS A 25 -2.78 -12.21 1.72
N GLY A 26 -3.68 -11.56 2.43
CA GLY A 26 -3.89 -11.85 3.84
C GLY A 26 -3.03 -11.04 4.78
N LYS A 27 -2.25 -10.10 4.25
CA LYS A 27 -1.42 -9.21 5.05
C LYS A 27 -1.65 -7.76 4.65
N VAL A 28 -1.30 -6.84 5.56
CA VAL A 28 -1.35 -5.40 5.29
C VAL A 28 -0.02 -4.78 5.68
N ALA A 29 0.28 -3.62 5.11
CA ALA A 29 1.47 -2.86 5.45
C ALA A 29 1.07 -1.44 5.81
N THR A 30 1.89 -0.75 6.60
CA THR A 30 1.65 0.65 6.93
C THR A 30 2.30 1.53 5.87
N TYR A 31 1.88 2.80 5.79
CA TYR A 31 2.52 3.77 4.91
C TYR A 31 4.02 3.87 5.19
N GLY A 32 4.38 3.88 6.49
CA GLY A 32 5.78 3.96 6.86
C GLY A 32 6.59 2.76 6.41
N LYS A 33 6.01 1.56 6.48
CA LYS A 33 6.67 0.34 6.01
C LYS A 33 6.92 0.41 4.50
N ILE A 34 5.91 0.83 3.74
CA ILE A 34 6.07 0.95 2.29
C ILE A 34 7.10 2.02 1.95
N ALA A 35 7.08 3.15 2.65
CA ALA A 35 8.07 4.19 2.43
C ALA A 35 9.48 3.70 2.70
N ALA A 36 9.68 2.97 3.79
CA ALA A 36 10.99 2.41 4.11
C ALA A 36 11.46 1.42 3.05
N LEU A 37 10.57 0.59 2.55
CA LEU A 37 10.91 -0.37 1.50
C LEU A 37 11.20 0.33 0.17
N ALA A 38 10.58 1.50 -0.06
CA ALA A 38 10.83 2.29 -1.26
C ALA A 38 12.14 3.10 -1.16
N GLY A 39 12.76 3.12 0.01
CA GLY A 39 14.07 3.73 0.20
C GLY A 39 14.17 4.81 1.26
N ASP A 40 13.06 5.36 1.74
CA ASP A 40 13.12 6.43 2.72
C ASP A 40 11.81 6.50 3.53
N ALA A 41 11.91 6.21 4.82
CA ALA A 41 10.74 6.24 5.71
C ALA A 41 10.05 7.60 5.75
N LYS A 42 10.73 8.67 5.34
CA LYS A 42 10.14 10.00 5.29
C LYS A 42 9.17 10.18 4.13
N MET A 43 9.09 9.21 3.24
CA MET A 43 8.24 9.29 2.04
C MET A 43 6.79 8.84 2.28
N ALA A 44 6.36 8.73 3.53
CA ALA A 44 5.00 8.24 3.82
C ALA A 44 3.91 9.05 3.10
N ARG A 45 4.08 10.38 3.02
CA ARG A 45 3.12 11.23 2.30
C ARG A 45 3.12 10.90 0.80
N ALA A 46 4.30 10.67 0.22
CA ALA A 46 4.40 10.30 -1.18
C ALA A 46 3.73 8.94 -1.44
N VAL A 47 3.79 8.03 -0.47
CA VAL A 47 3.09 6.75 -0.57
C VAL A 47 1.58 6.98 -0.70
N GLY A 48 1.02 7.82 0.18
CA GLY A 48 -0.40 8.14 0.10
C GLY A 48 -0.81 8.73 -1.26
N ASN A 49 -0.01 9.68 -1.77
CA ASN A 49 -0.28 10.28 -3.07
C ASN A 49 -0.19 9.25 -4.20
N ALA A 50 0.81 8.37 -4.15
CA ALA A 50 0.97 7.35 -5.19
C ALA A 50 -0.19 6.36 -5.18
N LEU A 51 -0.65 5.97 -3.99
CA LEU A 51 -1.77 5.03 -3.88
C LEU A 51 -3.06 5.65 -4.38
N HIS A 52 -3.26 6.94 -4.11
CA HIS A 52 -4.45 7.65 -4.61
C HIS A 52 -4.49 7.69 -6.14
N LYS A 53 -3.32 7.72 -6.77
CA LYS A 53 -3.19 7.78 -8.22
C LYS A 53 -2.91 6.43 -8.86
N ASN A 54 -3.09 5.34 -8.14
CA ASN A 54 -2.78 4.00 -8.61
C ASN A 54 -3.38 3.73 -9.98
N PRO A 55 -2.55 3.47 -11.01
CA PRO A 55 -3.05 3.27 -12.36
C PRO A 55 -3.59 1.86 -12.62
N ASP A 56 -3.29 0.91 -11.74
CA ASP A 56 -3.66 -0.48 -11.97
C ASP A 56 -3.94 -1.22 -10.66
N PRO A 57 -5.11 -0.97 -10.06
CA PRO A 57 -5.43 -1.58 -8.76
C PRO A 57 -5.57 -3.10 -8.82
N GLY A 58 -5.72 -3.67 -9.99
CA GLY A 58 -5.76 -5.12 -10.14
C GLY A 58 -4.40 -5.76 -9.87
N GLN A 59 -3.32 -5.04 -10.17
CA GLN A 59 -1.96 -5.55 -9.97
C GLN A 59 -1.23 -4.90 -8.81
N ILE A 60 -1.61 -3.67 -8.46
CA ILE A 60 -1.00 -2.96 -7.34
C ILE A 60 -2.04 -2.92 -6.23
N PRO A 61 -1.95 -3.81 -5.23
CA PRO A 61 -3.01 -3.95 -4.21
C PRO A 61 -2.93 -2.85 -3.16
N CYS A 62 -3.21 -1.61 -3.57
CA CYS A 62 -3.12 -0.45 -2.68
C CYS A 62 -4.06 -0.55 -1.49
N TYR A 63 -5.12 -1.34 -1.58
CA TYR A 63 -6.04 -1.53 -0.45
C TYR A 63 -5.38 -2.26 0.73
N ARG A 64 -4.21 -2.87 0.53
CA ARG A 64 -3.46 -3.56 1.58
C ARG A 64 -2.59 -2.61 2.39
N VAL A 65 -2.68 -1.31 2.16
CA VAL A 65 -1.90 -0.31 2.90
C VAL A 65 -2.82 0.44 3.86
N VAL A 66 -2.40 0.51 5.12
CA VAL A 66 -3.16 1.17 6.19
C VAL A 66 -2.25 2.13 6.94
N ASN A 67 -2.82 2.96 7.84
CA ASN A 67 -1.97 3.87 8.61
C ASN A 67 -1.26 3.14 9.76
N ALA A 68 -0.46 3.86 10.52
CA ALA A 68 0.35 3.27 11.60
C ALA A 68 -0.49 2.62 12.70
N LYS A 69 -1.76 2.98 12.80
CA LYS A 69 -2.68 2.41 13.78
C LYS A 69 -3.51 1.26 13.22
N GLY A 70 -3.28 0.90 11.96
CA GLY A 70 -4.08 -0.12 11.30
C GLY A 70 -5.39 0.37 10.75
N GLU A 71 -5.65 1.68 10.79
CA GLU A 71 -6.90 2.24 10.32
C GLU A 71 -6.90 2.35 8.80
N LEU A 72 -8.07 2.11 8.21
CA LEU A 72 -8.25 2.27 6.78
C LEU A 72 -8.22 3.76 6.46
N SER A 73 -7.47 4.13 5.45
CA SER A 73 -7.23 5.55 5.17
C SER A 73 -8.22 6.18 4.21
N GLY A 74 -8.87 5.36 3.41
CA GLY A 74 -9.70 5.90 2.33
C GLY A 74 -8.91 6.50 1.18
N GLU A 75 -7.59 6.36 1.23
CA GLU A 75 -6.69 6.99 0.26
C GLU A 75 -6.53 6.23 -1.04
N PHE A 76 -7.08 5.02 -1.15
CA PHE A 76 -6.89 4.31 -2.40
C PHE A 76 -7.88 4.74 -3.48
N ALA A 77 -7.52 4.50 -4.74
CA ALA A 77 -8.16 5.15 -5.88
C ALA A 77 -9.61 4.79 -6.17
N PHE A 78 -10.14 3.72 -5.58
CA PHE A 78 -11.42 3.16 -6.03
C PHE A 78 -12.43 2.97 -4.93
N GLY A 79 -12.96 4.02 -4.36
CA GLY A 79 -14.14 3.93 -3.53
C GLY A 79 -13.98 4.13 -2.04
N GLY A 80 -12.81 4.53 -1.58
CA GLY A 80 -12.64 4.91 -0.17
C GLY A 80 -12.62 3.74 0.80
N ALA A 81 -12.84 4.05 2.09
CA ALA A 81 -12.63 3.08 3.17
C ALA A 81 -13.59 1.90 3.12
N CYS A 82 -14.83 2.09 2.68
CA CYS A 82 -15.79 0.98 2.59
C CYS A 82 -15.36 -0.06 1.57
N GLU A 83 -14.89 0.39 0.42
CA GLU A 83 -14.41 -0.51 -0.62
C GLU A 83 -13.12 -1.17 -0.17
N GLN A 84 -12.27 -0.44 0.52
CA GLN A 84 -11.03 -0.99 1.06
C GLN A 84 -11.32 -2.13 2.04
N ALA A 85 -12.29 -1.92 2.95
CA ALA A 85 -12.68 -2.96 3.90
C ALA A 85 -13.21 -4.20 3.20
N LYS A 86 -14.02 -4.01 2.16
CA LYS A 86 -14.57 -5.11 1.40
C LYS A 86 -13.47 -5.97 0.77
N ARG A 87 -12.47 -5.31 0.18
CA ARG A 87 -11.37 -6.03 -0.46
C ARG A 87 -10.47 -6.74 0.54
N LEU A 88 -10.22 -6.12 1.70
CA LEU A 88 -9.43 -6.75 2.75
C LEU A 88 -10.15 -7.99 3.30
N ARG A 89 -11.47 -7.90 3.49
CA ARG A 89 -12.23 -9.05 3.95
C ARG A 89 -12.21 -10.17 2.93
N ALA A 90 -12.21 -9.84 1.65
CA ALA A 90 -12.08 -10.84 0.60
C ALA A 90 -10.73 -11.54 0.62
N ASP A 91 -9.69 -10.88 1.14
CA ASP A 91 -8.37 -11.49 1.35
C ASP A 91 -8.31 -12.33 2.64
N GLY A 92 -9.39 -12.38 3.41
CA GLY A 92 -9.41 -13.11 4.67
C GLY A 92 -8.98 -12.29 5.86
N ILE A 93 -8.89 -10.97 5.72
CA ILE A 93 -8.47 -10.08 6.80
C ILE A 93 -9.70 -9.56 7.53
N GLU A 94 -9.69 -9.66 8.85
CA GLU A 94 -10.78 -9.15 9.67
C GLU A 94 -10.66 -7.64 9.82
N VAL A 95 -11.72 -6.92 9.49
CA VAL A 95 -11.77 -5.47 9.63
C VAL A 95 -12.90 -5.13 10.60
N THR A 96 -12.57 -4.46 11.70
CA THR A 96 -13.52 -4.09 12.74
C THR A 96 -13.42 -2.59 13.01
N ASP A 97 -14.52 -1.88 12.89
CA ASP A 97 -14.57 -0.42 13.12
C ASP A 97 -13.53 0.34 12.26
N GLY A 98 -13.36 -0.10 11.02
CA GLY A 98 -12.43 0.54 10.09
C GLY A 98 -10.97 0.32 10.43
N ARG A 99 -10.66 -0.75 11.14
CA ARG A 99 -9.31 -1.00 11.63
C ARG A 99 -8.91 -2.46 11.47
N VAL A 100 -7.63 -2.69 11.20
CA VAL A 100 -7.03 -4.02 11.07
C VAL A 100 -6.04 -4.23 12.21
N ASP A 101 -6.03 -5.43 12.79
CA ASP A 101 -5.07 -5.78 13.83
C ASP A 101 -3.69 -5.99 13.21
N LEU A 102 -2.79 -5.03 13.42
CA LEU A 102 -1.45 -5.09 12.83
C LEU A 102 -0.59 -6.20 13.45
N GLN A 103 -0.88 -6.62 14.67
CA GLN A 103 -0.14 -7.72 15.27
C GLN A 103 -0.46 -9.04 14.59
N LYS A 104 -1.68 -9.17 14.08
CA LYS A 104 -2.13 -10.39 13.43
C LYS A 104 -1.86 -10.37 11.91
N TYR A 105 -2.09 -9.23 11.27
CA TYR A 105 -2.05 -9.14 9.80
C TYR A 105 -0.92 -8.28 9.26
N GLY A 106 -0.14 -7.64 10.11
CA GLY A 106 0.94 -6.77 9.67
C GLY A 106 2.01 -7.53 8.92
N TRP A 107 2.40 -7.04 7.75
CA TRP A 107 3.48 -7.60 6.97
C TRP A 107 4.79 -6.94 7.39
N ASP A 108 5.81 -7.72 7.62
CA ASP A 108 7.09 -7.21 8.10
C ASP A 108 8.08 -6.87 6.99
N GLY A 109 7.67 -6.99 5.73
CA GLY A 109 8.52 -6.63 4.61
C GLY A 109 9.28 -7.78 3.98
N GLU A 110 8.95 -8.99 4.39
CA GLU A 110 9.61 -10.19 3.86
C GLU A 110 8.67 -11.12 3.07
#